data_5619a39414f18bc455b76284e72c3bc1
#
_entry.id   5619a39414f18bc455b76284e72c3bc1
#
_cell.length_a   1.000
_cell.length_b   1.000
_cell.length_c   1.000
_cell.angle_alpha   90.00
_cell.angle_beta   90.00
_cell.angle_gamma   90.00
#
_symmetry.space_group_name_H-M   'P 1'
#
loop_
_entity.id
_entity.type
_entity.pdbx_description
1 polymer ?
#
loop_
_entity_poly.entity_id
_entity_poly.type
_entity_poly.pdbx_seq_one_letter_code
_entity_poly.pdbx_strand_id
1 'polypeptide(L)'
;MKKMSSQLLSPDEMLSALDAGERLVAQALTGPVCVLAGAGTGKTRAITHRIAYGVRTGVYVPNSVLAVTFTARAAGEMRARLRDLGVVGVQARTFHAAALKQLSYFWPKIIGGAPPRIMEAKAPAVAESARRLGLEVDRVTVRDLATEVEWAKVSMISPENYEQAAAAIGRPAPAGFDHRTVARLLIDY
;
A
#
# COMPACT_ATOMS: atom_id res chain seq x y z
N MET A 1 -17.04 -1.73 -40.56
CA MET A 1 -16.45 -1.39 -39.25
C MET A 1 -14.99 -0.98 -39.46
N LYS A 2 -14.68 0.32 -39.45
CA LYS A 2 -13.31 0.85 -39.58
C LYS A 2 -12.57 0.58 -38.28
N LYS A 3 -11.56 -0.31 -38.28
CA LYS A 3 -10.54 -0.37 -37.20
C LYS A 3 -9.86 1.00 -37.18
N MET A 4 -10.22 1.86 -36.23
CA MET A 4 -9.37 2.99 -35.86
C MET A 4 -8.08 2.40 -35.32
N SER A 5 -7.04 2.39 -36.14
CA SER A 5 -5.67 2.27 -35.69
C SER A 5 -5.43 3.43 -34.71
N SER A 6 -5.41 3.16 -33.41
CA SER A 6 -5.06 4.15 -32.42
C SER A 6 -3.59 4.50 -32.65
N GLN A 7 -3.37 5.56 -33.42
CA GLN A 7 -2.05 6.15 -33.59
C GLN A 7 -1.59 6.58 -32.22
N LEU A 8 -0.52 5.96 -31.75
CA LEU A 8 0.06 6.27 -30.44
C LEU A 8 0.58 7.70 -30.45
N LEU A 9 0.11 8.52 -29.50
CA LEU A 9 0.52 9.91 -29.35
C LEU A 9 2.04 10.04 -29.32
N SER A 10 2.58 11.01 -30.04
CA SER A 10 3.98 11.39 -29.93
C SER A 10 4.28 12.00 -28.57
N PRO A 11 5.54 12.04 -28.13
CA PRO A 11 5.90 12.71 -26.86
C PRO A 11 5.42 14.15 -26.79
N ASP A 12 5.50 14.91 -27.87
CA ASP A 12 5.05 16.30 -27.91
C ASP A 12 3.55 16.43 -27.84
N GLU A 13 2.79 15.56 -28.49
CA GLU A 13 1.32 15.51 -28.40
C GLU A 13 0.86 15.17 -26.98
N MET A 14 1.58 14.28 -26.27
CA MET A 14 1.29 13.98 -24.85
C MET A 14 1.46 15.21 -23.96
N LEU A 15 2.49 16.02 -24.20
CA LEU A 15 2.76 17.21 -23.42
C LEU A 15 1.80 18.37 -23.76
N SER A 16 1.36 18.47 -25.01
CA SER A 16 0.47 19.55 -25.45
C SER A 16 -0.89 19.51 -24.76
N ALA A 17 -1.33 18.33 -24.31
CA ALA A 17 -2.58 18.15 -23.57
C ALA A 17 -2.52 18.60 -22.10
N LEU A 18 -1.33 18.94 -21.60
CA LEU A 18 -1.07 19.26 -20.19
C LEU A 18 -1.00 20.77 -19.95
N ASP A 19 -1.42 21.22 -18.76
CA ASP A 19 -1.11 22.56 -18.31
C ASP A 19 0.39 22.76 -18.03
N ALA A 20 0.83 23.98 -17.73
CA ALA A 20 2.25 24.28 -17.52
C ALA A 20 2.84 23.52 -16.33
N GLY A 21 2.09 23.39 -15.24
CA GLY A 21 2.55 22.68 -14.03
C GLY A 21 2.62 21.17 -14.26
N GLU A 22 1.58 20.59 -14.86
CA GLU A 22 1.55 19.17 -15.24
C GLU A 22 2.67 18.81 -16.21
N ARG A 23 2.98 19.70 -17.16
CA ARG A 23 4.06 19.54 -18.14
C ARG A 23 5.42 19.49 -17.49
N LEU A 24 5.69 20.39 -16.54
CA LEU A 24 6.94 20.37 -15.76
C LEU A 24 7.11 19.04 -15.03
N VAL A 25 6.05 18.52 -14.40
CA VAL A 25 6.07 17.21 -13.74
C VAL A 25 6.33 16.09 -14.73
N ALA A 26 5.67 16.13 -15.90
CA ALA A 26 5.81 15.09 -16.92
C ALA A 26 7.23 15.03 -17.52
N GLN A 27 7.91 16.17 -17.63
CA GLN A 27 9.26 16.28 -18.17
C GLN A 27 10.38 16.00 -17.14
N ALA A 28 10.08 16.09 -15.83
CA ALA A 28 11.04 15.84 -14.76
C ALA A 28 11.27 14.31 -14.59
N LEU A 29 11.98 13.68 -15.50
CA LEU A 29 12.10 12.22 -15.58
C LEU A 29 13.13 11.63 -14.62
N THR A 30 14.13 12.39 -14.21
CA THR A 30 15.23 11.91 -13.36
C THR A 30 15.23 12.59 -12.00
N GLY A 31 15.80 11.93 -11.00
CA GLY A 31 15.89 12.44 -9.63
C GLY A 31 14.56 12.43 -8.86
N PRO A 32 14.61 12.76 -7.57
CA PRO A 32 13.43 12.88 -6.73
C PRO A 32 12.61 14.13 -7.09
N VAL A 33 11.30 13.97 -7.24
CA VAL A 33 10.37 15.07 -7.55
C VAL A 33 9.22 15.02 -6.55
N CYS A 34 9.00 16.12 -5.85
CA CYS A 34 7.84 16.31 -4.99
C CYS A 34 6.85 17.25 -5.67
N VAL A 35 5.59 16.83 -5.79
CA VAL A 35 4.51 17.61 -6.41
C VAL A 35 3.50 18.00 -5.34
N LEU A 36 3.45 19.29 -5.01
CA LEU A 36 2.47 19.86 -4.09
C LEU A 36 1.26 20.35 -4.92
N ALA A 37 0.12 19.71 -4.74
CA ALA A 37 -1.07 20.01 -5.51
C ALA A 37 -2.33 19.72 -4.70
N GLY A 38 -3.33 20.59 -4.78
CA GLY A 38 -4.63 20.45 -4.11
C GLY A 38 -5.47 19.26 -4.62
N ALA A 39 -6.60 18.99 -4.00
CA ALA A 39 -7.54 18.00 -4.50
C ALA A 39 -8.11 18.43 -5.86
N GLY A 40 -8.25 17.50 -6.81
CA GLY A 40 -8.81 17.79 -8.14
C GLY A 40 -7.87 18.49 -9.14
N THR A 41 -6.62 18.83 -8.77
CA THR A 41 -5.67 19.58 -9.61
C THR A 41 -4.90 18.73 -10.64
N GLY A 42 -5.35 17.54 -10.98
CA GLY A 42 -4.72 16.74 -12.02
C GLY A 42 -3.50 15.92 -11.61
N LYS A 43 -3.17 15.77 -10.29
CA LYS A 43 -2.00 14.97 -9.81
C LYS A 43 -1.85 13.60 -10.49
N THR A 44 -2.92 12.84 -10.58
CA THR A 44 -2.89 11.52 -11.22
C THR A 44 -2.62 11.62 -12.71
N ARG A 45 -3.13 12.67 -13.35
CA ARG A 45 -2.89 12.95 -14.77
C ARG A 45 -1.41 13.29 -15.00
N ALA A 46 -0.84 14.18 -14.22
CA ALA A 46 0.58 14.53 -14.30
C ALA A 46 1.49 13.31 -14.11
N ILE A 47 1.22 12.45 -13.10
CA ILE A 47 1.99 11.22 -12.85
C ILE A 47 1.88 10.23 -14.00
N THR A 48 0.69 10.00 -14.54
CA THR A 48 0.50 9.05 -15.66
C THR A 48 1.17 9.56 -16.94
N HIS A 49 1.13 10.86 -17.20
CA HIS A 49 1.84 11.47 -18.35
C HIS A 49 3.36 11.44 -18.14
N ARG A 50 3.88 11.67 -16.92
CA ARG A 50 5.30 11.52 -16.62
C ARG A 50 5.79 10.10 -16.94
N ILE A 51 5.04 9.09 -16.51
CA ILE A 51 5.38 7.70 -16.80
C ILE A 51 5.32 7.44 -18.30
N ALA A 52 4.24 7.88 -18.96
CA ALA A 52 4.07 7.65 -20.40
C ALA A 52 5.13 8.38 -21.22
N TYR A 53 5.43 9.62 -20.87
CA TYR A 53 6.48 10.41 -21.53
C TYR A 53 7.86 9.77 -21.33
N GLY A 54 8.17 9.33 -20.11
CA GLY A 54 9.45 8.66 -19.84
C GLY A 54 9.62 7.33 -20.58
N VAL A 55 8.54 6.56 -20.73
CA VAL A 55 8.56 5.33 -21.55
C VAL A 55 8.74 5.67 -23.04
N ARG A 56 8.02 6.68 -23.53
CA ARG A 56 8.07 7.08 -24.95
C ARG A 56 9.39 7.68 -25.37
N THR A 57 10.06 8.40 -24.48
CA THR A 57 11.41 8.95 -24.69
C THR A 57 12.53 7.94 -24.42
N GLY A 58 12.19 6.71 -24.02
CA GLY A 58 13.17 5.65 -23.73
C GLY A 58 13.92 5.81 -22.40
N VAL A 59 13.55 6.81 -21.57
CA VAL A 59 14.17 7.01 -20.24
C VAL A 59 13.71 5.94 -19.26
N TYR A 60 12.46 5.47 -19.39
CA TYR A 60 11.91 4.43 -18.54
C TYR A 60 11.69 3.13 -19.27
N VAL A 61 12.15 2.02 -18.67
CA VAL A 61 11.76 0.68 -19.06
C VAL A 61 10.44 0.34 -18.38
N PRO A 62 9.35 0.05 -19.10
CA PRO A 62 8.00 -0.11 -18.50
C PRO A 62 7.95 -1.08 -17.33
N ASN A 63 8.58 -2.25 -17.46
CA ASN A 63 8.58 -3.29 -16.43
C ASN A 63 9.37 -2.92 -15.15
N SER A 64 10.22 -1.89 -15.22
CA SER A 64 10.99 -1.36 -14.10
C SER A 64 10.28 -0.20 -13.38
N VAL A 65 9.10 0.22 -13.87
CA VAL A 65 8.31 1.28 -13.24
C VAL A 65 7.26 0.70 -12.30
N LEU A 66 7.32 1.12 -11.06
CA LEU A 66 6.31 0.82 -10.05
C LEU A 66 5.57 2.11 -9.67
N ALA A 67 4.28 2.16 -9.98
CA ALA A 67 3.38 3.25 -9.57
C ALA A 67 2.51 2.78 -8.40
N VAL A 68 2.57 3.47 -7.27
CA VAL A 68 1.84 3.07 -6.06
C VAL A 68 0.79 4.10 -5.67
N THR A 69 -0.31 3.62 -5.10
CA THR A 69 -1.42 4.43 -4.60
C THR A 69 -2.07 3.76 -3.39
N PHE A 70 -2.97 4.46 -2.71
CA PHE A 70 -3.60 3.94 -1.50
C PHE A 70 -4.75 2.96 -1.78
N THR A 71 -5.50 3.13 -2.88
CA THR A 71 -6.71 2.33 -3.12
C THR A 71 -6.60 1.46 -4.38
N ALA A 72 -7.25 0.31 -4.37
CA ALA A 72 -7.33 -0.58 -5.52
C ALA A 72 -8.03 0.10 -6.72
N ARG A 73 -9.02 0.96 -6.46
CA ARG A 73 -9.71 1.76 -7.47
C ARG A 73 -8.73 2.71 -8.17
N ALA A 74 -7.97 3.51 -7.41
CA ALA A 74 -6.99 4.44 -7.99
C ALA A 74 -5.89 3.71 -8.77
N ALA A 75 -5.44 2.53 -8.31
CA ALA A 75 -4.50 1.69 -9.05
C ALA A 75 -5.11 1.20 -10.38
N GLY A 76 -6.41 0.85 -10.37
CA GLY A 76 -7.16 0.47 -11.59
C GLY A 76 -7.29 1.62 -12.58
N GLU A 77 -7.66 2.80 -12.11
CA GLU A 77 -7.75 4.02 -12.92
C GLU A 77 -6.38 4.40 -13.53
N MET A 78 -5.31 4.30 -12.76
CA MET A 78 -3.95 4.56 -13.25
C MET A 78 -3.55 3.58 -14.37
N ARG A 79 -3.84 2.29 -14.21
CA ARG A 79 -3.59 1.29 -15.27
C ARG A 79 -4.40 1.58 -16.54
N ALA A 80 -5.67 1.98 -16.40
CA ALA A 80 -6.50 2.35 -17.54
C ALA A 80 -5.90 3.54 -18.30
N ARG A 81 -5.58 4.62 -17.61
CA ARG A 81 -4.97 5.83 -18.20
C ARG A 81 -3.63 5.55 -18.87
N LEU A 82 -2.77 4.70 -18.28
CA LEU A 82 -1.51 4.31 -18.91
C LEU A 82 -1.74 3.52 -20.21
N ARG A 83 -2.73 2.63 -20.24
CA ARG A 83 -3.12 1.94 -21.48
C ARG A 83 -3.66 2.89 -22.55
N ASP A 84 -4.49 3.87 -22.16
CA ASP A 84 -5.02 4.88 -23.07
C ASP A 84 -3.89 5.74 -23.67
N LEU A 85 -2.80 5.97 -22.90
CA LEU A 85 -1.59 6.61 -23.38
C LEU A 85 -0.66 5.64 -24.15
N GLY A 86 -1.08 4.42 -24.42
CA GLY A 86 -0.32 3.41 -25.15
C GLY A 86 0.85 2.80 -24.37
N VAL A 87 0.83 2.86 -23.05
CA VAL A 87 1.88 2.31 -22.20
C VAL A 87 1.38 1.03 -21.52
N VAL A 88 2.10 -0.06 -21.75
CA VAL A 88 1.89 -1.38 -21.15
C VAL A 88 3.15 -1.82 -20.39
N GLY A 89 2.98 -2.74 -19.42
CA GLY A 89 4.10 -3.29 -18.65
C GLY A 89 4.39 -2.55 -17.33
N VAL A 90 3.93 -1.32 -17.17
CA VAL A 90 4.03 -0.56 -15.90
C VAL A 90 3.18 -1.22 -14.81
N GLN A 91 3.75 -1.38 -13.64
CA GLN A 91 3.07 -1.96 -12.50
C GLN A 91 2.41 -0.87 -11.64
N ALA A 92 1.09 -0.70 -11.78
CA ALA A 92 0.31 0.17 -10.89
C ALA A 92 -0.42 -0.68 -9.85
N ARG A 93 -0.13 -0.45 -8.56
CA ARG A 93 -0.58 -1.25 -7.42
C ARG A 93 -0.91 -0.36 -6.22
N THR A 94 -1.62 -0.93 -5.23
CA THR A 94 -1.63 -0.31 -3.90
C THR A 94 -0.29 -0.56 -3.19
N PHE A 95 0.05 0.28 -2.19
CA PHE A 95 1.24 0.07 -1.36
C PHE A 95 1.26 -1.34 -0.77
N HIS A 96 0.15 -1.80 -0.19
CA HIS A 96 0.03 -3.16 0.37
C HIS A 96 0.26 -4.25 -0.67
N ALA A 97 -0.33 -4.13 -1.86
CA ALA A 97 -0.14 -5.12 -2.92
C ALA A 97 1.29 -5.11 -3.50
N ALA A 98 1.95 -3.95 -3.51
CA ALA A 98 3.36 -3.86 -3.90
C ALA A 98 4.27 -4.51 -2.86
N ALA A 99 4.07 -4.20 -1.58
CA ALA A 99 4.83 -4.80 -0.48
C ALA A 99 4.65 -6.32 -0.42
N LEU A 100 3.42 -6.81 -0.54
CA LEU A 100 3.14 -8.25 -0.58
C LEU A 100 3.85 -8.94 -1.74
N LYS A 101 3.87 -8.33 -2.92
CA LYS A 101 4.57 -8.90 -4.08
C LYS A 101 6.07 -8.98 -3.83
N GLN A 102 6.67 -7.95 -3.24
CA GLN A 102 8.09 -7.96 -2.88
C GLN A 102 8.38 -9.03 -1.82
N LEU A 103 7.56 -9.09 -0.77
CA LEU A 103 7.67 -10.11 0.27
C LEU A 103 7.61 -11.53 -0.32
N SER A 104 6.62 -11.80 -1.16
CA SER A 104 6.45 -13.10 -1.82
C SER A 104 7.63 -13.47 -2.74
N TYR A 105 8.26 -12.46 -3.37
CA TYR A 105 9.42 -12.68 -4.23
C TYR A 105 10.69 -12.97 -3.45
N PHE A 106 10.93 -12.26 -2.35
CA PHE A 106 12.15 -12.38 -1.57
C PHE A 106 12.08 -13.48 -0.51
N TRP A 107 10.90 -13.83 -0.02
CA TRP A 107 10.71 -14.82 1.05
C TRP A 107 11.43 -16.14 0.79
N PRO A 108 11.22 -16.81 -0.34
CA PRO A 108 11.91 -18.09 -0.62
C PRO A 108 13.43 -17.96 -0.70
N LYS A 109 13.93 -16.78 -1.04
CA LYS A 109 15.36 -16.51 -1.24
C LYS A 109 16.10 -16.21 0.06
N ILE A 110 15.42 -15.58 1.03
CA ILE A 110 16.03 -15.07 2.26
C ILE A 110 15.69 -15.99 3.43
N ILE A 111 14.41 -16.38 3.55
CA ILE A 111 13.90 -17.16 4.66
C ILE A 111 13.85 -18.65 4.31
N GLY A 112 13.55 -18.98 3.05
CA GLY A 112 13.28 -20.34 2.58
C GLY A 112 11.80 -20.73 2.68
N GLY A 113 11.40 -21.73 1.90
CA GLY A 113 10.02 -22.22 1.88
C GLY A 113 9.01 -21.25 1.28
N ALA A 114 7.73 -21.57 1.44
CA ALA A 114 6.64 -20.70 0.97
C ALA A 114 6.37 -19.56 1.95
N PRO A 115 5.98 -18.38 1.47
CA PRO A 115 5.55 -17.29 2.35
C PRO A 115 4.29 -17.69 3.13
N PRO A 116 4.12 -17.19 4.36
CA PRO A 116 2.93 -17.47 5.15
C PRO A 116 1.66 -16.97 4.44
N ARG A 117 0.55 -17.66 4.69
CA ARG A 117 -0.75 -17.24 4.15
C ARG A 117 -1.20 -15.96 4.82
N ILE A 118 -1.78 -15.08 4.03
CA ILE A 118 -2.43 -13.88 4.57
C ILE A 118 -3.69 -14.30 5.30
N MET A 119 -3.82 -13.85 6.54
CA MET A 119 -5.01 -14.04 7.34
C MET A 119 -6.09 -13.04 6.90
N GLU A 120 -7.25 -13.55 6.52
CA GLU A 120 -8.37 -12.71 6.05
C GLU A 120 -9.05 -11.94 7.20
N ALA A 121 -9.08 -12.54 8.40
CA ALA A 121 -9.69 -11.93 9.58
C ALA A 121 -8.84 -12.20 10.83
N LYS A 122 -8.62 -11.17 11.64
CA LYS A 122 -7.81 -11.26 12.86
C LYS A 122 -8.56 -11.91 14.02
N ALA A 123 -9.88 -11.69 14.11
CA ALA A 123 -10.68 -12.11 15.25
C ALA A 123 -10.55 -13.61 15.59
N PRO A 124 -10.55 -14.55 14.65
CA PRO A 124 -10.34 -15.97 14.97
C PRO A 124 -8.97 -16.24 15.60
N ALA A 125 -7.91 -15.59 15.12
CA ALA A 125 -6.57 -15.78 15.67
C ALA A 125 -6.45 -15.18 17.07
N VAL A 126 -7.01 -13.98 17.29
CA VAL A 126 -7.07 -13.35 18.62
C VAL A 126 -7.84 -14.21 19.61
N ALA A 127 -8.99 -14.76 19.20
CA ALA A 127 -9.77 -15.66 20.04
C ALA A 127 -9.00 -16.95 20.39
N GLU A 128 -8.26 -17.50 19.43
CA GLU A 128 -7.43 -18.68 19.65
C GLU A 128 -6.27 -18.39 20.60
N SER A 129 -5.58 -17.25 20.45
CA SER A 129 -4.54 -16.81 21.38
C SER A 129 -5.09 -16.59 22.79
N ALA A 130 -6.24 -15.93 22.91
CA ALA A 130 -6.91 -15.76 24.19
C ALA A 130 -7.24 -17.10 24.85
N ARG A 131 -7.77 -18.06 24.10
CA ARG A 131 -8.05 -19.41 24.58
C ARG A 131 -6.79 -20.15 25.08
N ARG A 132 -5.68 -20.06 24.33
CA ARG A 132 -4.39 -20.65 24.75
C ARG A 132 -3.87 -20.05 26.06
N LEU A 133 -4.13 -18.77 26.28
CA LEU A 133 -3.77 -18.07 27.51
C LEU A 133 -4.75 -18.26 28.66
N GLY A 134 -5.83 -19.02 28.46
CA GLY A 134 -6.87 -19.24 29.47
C GLY A 134 -7.73 -18.02 29.77
N LEU A 135 -7.83 -17.07 28.80
CA LEU A 135 -8.64 -15.87 28.94
C LEU A 135 -10.08 -16.17 28.51
N GLU A 136 -11.04 -15.81 29.36
CA GLU A 136 -12.44 -15.84 29.01
C GLU A 136 -12.78 -14.60 28.18
N VAL A 137 -13.17 -14.80 26.93
CA VAL A 137 -13.47 -13.72 25.98
C VAL A 137 -14.79 -13.98 25.27
N ASP A 138 -15.62 -12.98 25.24
CA ASP A 138 -16.79 -12.94 24.38
C ASP A 138 -16.46 -12.27 23.03
N ARG A 139 -17.46 -12.16 22.17
CA ARG A 139 -17.29 -11.57 20.83
C ARG A 139 -16.89 -10.09 20.86
N VAL A 140 -17.34 -9.35 21.87
CA VAL A 140 -17.01 -7.93 22.01
C VAL A 140 -15.57 -7.78 22.46
N THR A 141 -15.16 -8.54 23.46
CA THR A 141 -13.78 -8.58 23.98
C THR A 141 -12.77 -8.96 22.91
N VAL A 142 -13.09 -9.99 22.10
CA VAL A 142 -12.22 -10.39 20.96
C VAL A 142 -12.04 -9.24 19.96
N ARG A 143 -13.10 -8.47 19.67
CA ARG A 143 -13.00 -7.30 18.79
C ARG A 143 -12.11 -6.20 19.39
N ASP A 144 -12.26 -5.95 20.70
CA ASP A 144 -11.49 -4.92 21.38
C ASP A 144 -10.01 -5.30 21.49
N LEU A 145 -9.71 -6.57 21.78
CA LEU A 145 -8.35 -7.12 21.72
C LEU A 145 -7.76 -7.06 20.30
N ALA A 146 -8.56 -7.35 19.26
CA ALA A 146 -8.11 -7.22 17.88
C ALA A 146 -7.80 -5.77 17.48
N THR A 147 -8.48 -4.80 18.11
CA THR A 147 -8.17 -3.36 17.95
C THR A 147 -6.83 -3.01 18.58
N GLU A 148 -6.50 -3.60 19.74
CA GLU A 148 -5.17 -3.43 20.37
C GLU A 148 -4.06 -4.05 19.56
N VAL A 149 -4.27 -5.23 18.98
CA VAL A 149 -3.32 -5.85 18.05
C VAL A 149 -3.07 -4.93 16.84
N GLU A 150 -4.14 -4.35 16.28
CA GLU A 150 -4.00 -3.40 15.16
C GLU A 150 -3.22 -2.16 15.55
N TRP A 151 -3.57 -1.55 16.70
CA TRP A 151 -2.89 -0.36 17.19
C TRP A 151 -1.39 -0.61 17.40
N ALA A 152 -1.02 -1.69 18.06
CA ALA A 152 0.39 -2.03 18.28
C ALA A 152 1.15 -2.18 16.95
N LYS A 153 0.57 -2.91 15.98
CA LYS A 153 1.18 -3.12 14.67
C LYS A 153 1.31 -1.84 13.85
N VAL A 154 0.27 -1.01 13.78
CA VAL A 154 0.30 0.26 13.04
C VAL A 154 1.27 1.26 13.68
N SER A 155 1.39 1.24 15.01
CA SER A 155 2.32 2.07 15.76
C SER A 155 3.75 1.51 15.80
N MET A 156 4.00 0.37 15.16
CA MET A 156 5.31 -0.33 15.16
C MET A 156 5.81 -0.64 16.58
N ILE A 157 4.89 -0.94 17.50
CA ILE A 157 5.20 -1.28 18.89
C ILE A 157 5.36 -2.80 18.98
N SER A 158 6.52 -3.26 19.45
CA SER A 158 6.74 -4.68 19.72
C SER A 158 5.94 -5.14 20.95
N PRO A 159 5.57 -6.42 21.03
CA PRO A 159 4.82 -6.94 22.18
C PRO A 159 5.51 -6.65 23.53
N GLU A 160 6.83 -6.72 23.58
CA GLU A 160 7.63 -6.47 24.78
C GLU A 160 7.54 -5.01 25.26
N ASN A 161 7.36 -4.09 24.32
CA ASN A 161 7.27 -2.65 24.60
C ASN A 161 5.80 -2.15 24.75
N TYR A 162 4.84 -3.03 24.54
CA TYR A 162 3.43 -2.64 24.50
C TYR A 162 2.95 -1.98 25.82
N GLU A 163 3.24 -2.60 26.97
CA GLU A 163 2.83 -2.10 28.28
C GLU A 163 3.35 -0.68 28.54
N GLN A 164 4.63 -0.46 28.31
CA GLN A 164 5.27 0.85 28.48
C GLN A 164 4.70 1.88 27.50
N ALA A 165 4.54 1.52 26.24
CA ALA A 165 4.07 2.43 25.20
C ALA A 165 2.59 2.83 25.45
N ALA A 166 1.74 1.90 25.83
CA ALA A 166 0.35 2.17 26.15
C ALA A 166 0.22 3.08 27.40
N ALA A 167 1.00 2.79 28.45
CA ALA A 167 1.01 3.60 29.66
C ALA A 167 1.50 5.03 29.38
N ALA A 168 2.54 5.21 28.57
CA ALA A 168 3.12 6.52 28.24
C ALA A 168 2.13 7.49 27.59
N ILE A 169 1.16 6.99 26.84
CA ILE A 169 0.11 7.82 26.19
C ILE A 169 -1.24 7.74 26.93
N GLY A 170 -1.30 7.11 28.10
CA GLY A 170 -2.56 6.95 28.85
C GLY A 170 -3.61 6.12 28.12
N ARG A 171 -3.21 5.17 27.27
CA ARG A 171 -4.13 4.32 26.52
C ARG A 171 -4.76 3.29 27.48
N PRO A 172 -6.09 3.21 27.60
CA PRO A 172 -6.72 2.21 28.44
C PRO A 172 -6.58 0.82 27.83
N ALA A 173 -6.36 -0.20 28.66
CA ALA A 173 -6.50 -1.58 28.21
C ALA A 173 -7.99 -1.92 27.99
N PRO A 174 -8.31 -2.91 27.13
CA PRO A 174 -9.66 -3.41 26.97
C PRO A 174 -10.28 -3.84 28.31
N ALA A 175 -11.59 -3.65 28.46
CA ALA A 175 -12.30 -3.96 29.70
C ALA A 175 -12.05 -5.41 30.16
N GLY A 176 -11.70 -5.57 31.43
CA GLY A 176 -11.39 -6.88 32.03
C GLY A 176 -9.94 -7.34 31.90
N PHE A 177 -9.06 -6.54 31.27
CA PHE A 177 -7.66 -6.86 31.11
C PHE A 177 -6.74 -5.74 31.57
N ASP A 178 -5.50 -6.10 31.92
CA ASP A 178 -4.40 -5.17 32.10
C ASP A 178 -3.48 -5.16 30.86
N HIS A 179 -2.61 -4.16 30.75
CA HIS A 179 -1.66 -4.03 29.64
C HIS A 179 -0.72 -5.22 29.51
N ARG A 180 -0.37 -5.84 30.65
CA ARG A 180 0.51 -7.01 30.68
C ARG A 180 -0.14 -8.24 30.04
N THR A 181 -1.43 -8.45 30.31
CA THR A 181 -2.22 -9.52 29.68
C THR A 181 -2.34 -9.31 28.17
N VAL A 182 -2.58 -8.07 27.74
CA VAL A 182 -2.60 -7.72 26.31
C VAL A 182 -1.22 -7.94 25.67
N ALA A 183 -0.14 -7.56 26.33
CA ALA A 183 1.24 -7.83 25.84
C ALA A 183 1.48 -9.33 25.64
N ARG A 184 1.07 -10.17 26.61
CA ARG A 184 1.17 -11.64 26.46
C ARG A 184 0.34 -12.17 25.28
N LEU A 185 -0.84 -11.62 25.04
CA LEU A 185 -1.67 -11.98 23.91
C LEU A 185 -1.00 -11.57 22.58
N LEU A 186 -0.34 -10.40 22.54
CA LEU A 186 0.42 -9.96 21.36
C LEU A 186 1.60 -10.87 21.02
N ILE A 187 2.25 -11.45 22.06
CA ILE A 187 3.35 -12.42 21.88
C ILE A 187 2.83 -13.73 21.29
N ASP A 188 1.66 -14.18 21.76
CA ASP A 188 1.07 -15.45 21.35
C ASP A 188 0.37 -15.39 19.98
N TYR A 189 -0.14 -14.20 19.62
CA TYR A 189 -0.82 -13.91 18.34
C TYR A 189 0.16 -13.87 17.17
#